data_96929907af18c606f695689db0c92022
#
_entry.id   96929907af18c606f695689db0c92022
#
_cell.length_a   1.000
_cell.length_b   1.000
_cell.length_c   1.000
_cell.angle_alpha   90.00
_cell.angle_beta   90.00
_cell.angle_gamma   90.00
#
_symmetry.space_group_name_H-M   'P 1'
#
loop_
_entity.id
_entity.type
_entity.pdbx_description
1 polymer ?
#
loop_
_entity_poly.entity_id
_entity_poly.type
_entity_poly.pdbx_seq_one_letter_code
_entity_poly.pdbx_strand_id
1 'polypeptide(L)'
;MLYDTAVEVVKAAGFADKFMGTGQQAKFIGHGIGLEINEAPVLAPRIKQQLELGMVFALEPKIVIPGVGPVGIENSWVVTNEGIEKLTNCNEEIIELS
;
A
#
# COMPACT_ATOMS: atom_id res chain seq x y z
N MET A 1 -9.01 2.10 9.71
CA MET A 1 -8.26 1.01 9.10
C MET A 1 -7.41 1.54 7.96
N LEU A 2 -6.27 0.90 7.73
CA LEU A 2 -5.30 1.39 6.75
C LEU A 2 -5.86 1.47 5.33
N TYR A 3 -6.61 0.44 4.91
CA TYR A 3 -7.21 0.45 3.58
C TYR A 3 -8.18 1.61 3.40
N ASP A 4 -9.08 1.79 4.34
CA ASP A 4 -10.09 2.84 4.26
C ASP A 4 -9.44 4.24 4.29
N THR A 5 -8.42 4.42 5.10
CA THR A 5 -7.67 5.68 5.17
C THR A 5 -7.00 5.97 3.83
N ALA A 6 -6.39 4.97 3.19
CA ALA A 6 -5.78 5.12 1.88
C ALA A 6 -6.81 5.53 0.82
N VAL A 7 -7.99 4.90 0.83
CA VAL A 7 -9.08 5.25 -0.09
C VAL A 7 -9.52 6.70 0.10
N GLU A 8 -9.66 7.15 1.34
CA GLU A 8 -10.05 8.54 1.63
C GLU A 8 -9.01 9.54 1.14
N VAL A 9 -7.72 9.25 1.33
CA VAL A 9 -6.64 10.12 0.85
C VAL A 9 -6.66 10.23 -0.68
N VAL A 10 -6.80 9.11 -1.37
CA VAL A 10 -6.82 9.05 -2.83
C VAL A 10 -8.05 9.76 -3.39
N LYS A 11 -9.19 9.58 -2.74
CA LYS A 11 -10.45 10.24 -3.11
C LYS A 11 -10.33 11.75 -2.97
N ALA A 12 -9.75 12.23 -1.87
CA ALA A 12 -9.53 13.66 -1.66
C ALA A 12 -8.60 14.27 -2.70
N ALA A 13 -7.67 13.49 -3.25
CA ALA A 13 -6.76 13.92 -4.30
C ALA A 13 -7.36 13.80 -5.72
N GLY A 14 -8.56 13.23 -5.86
CA GLY A 14 -9.26 13.12 -7.15
C GLY A 14 -8.90 11.89 -7.97
N PHE A 15 -8.31 10.86 -7.38
CA PHE A 15 -7.86 9.68 -8.09
C PHE A 15 -8.60 8.38 -7.73
N ALA A 16 -9.78 8.49 -7.11
CA ALA A 16 -10.50 7.29 -6.62
C ALA A 16 -10.77 6.26 -7.71
N ASP A 17 -11.08 6.69 -8.92
CA ASP A 17 -11.38 5.82 -10.06
C ASP A 17 -10.13 5.18 -10.69
N LYS A 18 -8.95 5.60 -10.27
CA LYS A 18 -7.66 5.10 -10.80
C LYS A 18 -6.86 4.34 -9.74
N PHE A 19 -7.37 4.26 -8.50
CA PHE A 19 -6.65 3.62 -7.41
C PHE A 19 -6.64 2.11 -7.58
N MET A 20 -5.45 1.52 -7.62
CA MET A 20 -5.21 0.08 -7.79
C MET A 20 -5.76 -0.49 -9.10
N GLY A 21 -5.98 0.36 -10.09
CA GLY A 21 -6.44 -0.05 -11.41
C GLY A 21 -7.51 0.87 -11.99
N THR A 22 -7.74 0.74 -13.28
CA THR A 22 -8.84 1.40 -14.00
C THR A 22 -9.81 0.33 -14.47
N GLY A 23 -11.11 0.58 -14.31
CA GLY A 23 -12.13 -0.40 -14.62
C GLY A 23 -12.22 -1.47 -13.54
N GLN A 24 -11.32 -2.44 -13.54
CA GLN A 24 -11.26 -3.47 -12.49
C GLN A 24 -10.11 -3.16 -11.52
N GLN A 25 -10.46 -2.70 -10.33
CA GLN A 25 -9.49 -2.29 -9.32
C GLN A 25 -9.16 -3.43 -8.37
N ALA A 26 -7.88 -3.56 -8.01
CA ALA A 26 -7.46 -4.51 -6.99
C ALA A 26 -8.05 -4.13 -5.64
N LYS A 27 -8.38 -5.13 -4.84
CA LYS A 27 -9.07 -4.95 -3.55
C LYS A 27 -8.13 -5.00 -2.35
N PHE A 28 -6.84 -4.78 -2.55
CA PHE A 28 -5.88 -4.73 -1.44
C PHE A 28 -4.77 -3.73 -1.78
N ILE A 29 -4.17 -3.17 -0.73
CA ILE A 29 -3.07 -2.20 -0.87
C ILE A 29 -1.79 -2.67 -0.21
N GLY A 30 -1.80 -3.84 0.41
CA GLY A 30 -0.63 -4.37 1.07
C GLY A 30 -0.87 -5.75 1.66
N HIS A 31 0.19 -6.33 2.19
CA HIS A 31 0.17 -7.69 2.72
C HIS A 31 1.29 -7.90 3.73
N GLY A 32 1.14 -8.91 4.57
CA GLY A 32 2.20 -9.32 5.48
C GLY A 32 3.41 -9.88 4.74
N ILE A 33 4.55 -9.81 5.38
CA ILE A 33 5.80 -10.40 4.93
C ILE A 33 6.37 -11.21 6.08
N GLY A 34 6.70 -12.47 5.81
CA GLY A 34 7.29 -13.36 6.81
C GLY A 34 8.03 -14.48 6.14
N LEU A 35 7.65 -15.71 6.42
CA LEU A 35 8.21 -16.88 5.73
C LEU A 35 7.89 -16.85 4.25
N GLU A 36 6.76 -16.26 3.90
CA GLU A 36 6.37 -16.08 2.51
C GLU A 36 6.41 -14.60 2.15
N ILE A 37 6.59 -14.30 0.87
CA ILE A 37 6.65 -12.94 0.38
C ILE A 37 5.29 -12.24 0.50
N ASN A 38 4.21 -13.01 0.39
CA ASN A 38 2.85 -12.52 0.61
C ASN A 38 2.18 -13.44 1.62
N GLU A 39 1.79 -12.90 2.75
CA GLU A 39 1.04 -13.65 3.77
C GLU A 39 0.11 -12.70 4.53
N ALA A 40 -0.71 -13.24 5.43
CA ALA A 40 -1.55 -12.42 6.28
C ALA A 40 -0.69 -11.50 7.18
N PRO A 41 -1.15 -10.30 7.56
CA PRO A 41 -2.47 -9.75 7.23
C PRO A 41 -2.56 -9.20 5.80
N VAL A 42 -3.79 -9.14 5.27
CA VAL A 42 -4.06 -8.50 3.98
C VAL A 42 -4.71 -7.15 4.25
N LEU A 43 -4.18 -6.09 3.66
CA LEU A 43 -4.72 -4.73 3.82
C LEU A 43 -5.77 -4.50 2.74
N ALA A 44 -7.02 -4.82 3.06
CA ALA A 44 -8.14 -4.83 2.12
C ALA A 44 -9.42 -4.42 2.83
N PRO A 45 -10.48 -4.04 2.08
CA PRO A 45 -11.76 -3.76 2.71
C PRO A 45 -12.32 -5.04 3.34
N ARG A 46 -13.08 -4.90 4.42
CA ARG A 46 -13.70 -6.00 5.16
C ARG A 46 -12.73 -6.92 5.92
N ILE A 47 -11.45 -6.66 5.84
CA ILE A 47 -10.47 -7.36 6.68
C ILE A 47 -10.34 -6.59 7.97
N LYS A 48 -10.77 -7.20 9.07
CA LYS A 48 -10.79 -6.57 10.40
C LYS A 48 -9.68 -7.08 11.30
N GLN A 49 -8.66 -7.66 10.74
CA GLN A 49 -7.52 -8.13 11.51
C GLN A 49 -6.74 -6.94 12.06
N GLN A 50 -6.52 -6.93 13.37
CA GLN A 50 -5.67 -5.93 13.99
C GLN A 50 -4.20 -6.23 13.71
N LEU A 51 -3.44 -5.18 13.43
CA LEU A 51 -2.00 -5.30 13.33
C LEU A 51 -1.41 -5.44 14.73
N GLU A 52 -0.59 -6.44 14.93
CA GLU A 52 0.03 -6.73 16.21
C GLU A 52 1.50 -6.31 16.21
N LEU A 53 2.02 -6.04 17.41
CA LEU A 53 3.42 -5.67 17.61
C LEU A 53 4.35 -6.68 16.93
N GLY A 54 5.31 -6.17 16.17
CA GLY A 54 6.30 -7.00 15.48
C GLY A 54 5.88 -7.48 14.10
N MET A 55 4.61 -7.32 13.70
CA MET A 55 4.20 -7.68 12.34
C MET A 55 4.92 -6.81 11.31
N VAL A 56 5.37 -7.44 10.23
CA VAL A 56 5.99 -6.77 9.09
C VAL A 56 5.05 -6.88 7.90
N PHE A 57 4.85 -5.79 7.20
CA PHE A 57 3.96 -5.77 6.04
C PHE A 57 4.48 -4.83 4.98
N ALA A 58 4.11 -5.11 3.72
CA ALA A 58 4.35 -4.22 2.59
C ALA A 58 3.11 -3.38 2.37
N LEU A 59 3.31 -2.11 2.09
CA LEU A 59 2.25 -1.18 1.70
C LEU A 59 2.61 -0.67 0.31
N GLU A 60 1.75 -0.96 -0.67
CA GLU A 60 2.05 -0.74 -2.09
C GLU A 60 0.90 -0.09 -2.87
N PRO A 61 0.43 1.08 -2.44
CA PRO A 61 -0.63 1.77 -3.16
C PRO A 61 -0.18 2.20 -4.55
N LYS A 62 -1.09 2.11 -5.53
CA LYS A 62 -0.82 2.46 -6.92
C LYS A 62 -1.97 3.27 -7.49
N ILE A 63 -1.63 4.16 -8.42
CA ILE A 63 -2.59 4.89 -9.24
C ILE A 63 -2.28 4.53 -10.69
N VAL A 64 -3.28 4.08 -11.42
CA VAL A 64 -3.12 3.72 -12.84
C VAL A 64 -3.56 4.90 -13.69
N ILE A 65 -2.65 5.43 -14.47
CA ILE A 65 -2.90 6.57 -15.34
C ILE A 65 -3.06 6.07 -16.77
N PRO A 66 -4.24 6.26 -17.41
CA PRO A 66 -4.46 5.82 -18.78
C PRO A 66 -3.39 6.37 -19.72
N GLY A 67 -2.84 5.51 -20.58
CA GLY A 67 -1.79 5.88 -21.53
C GLY A 67 -0.38 5.96 -20.94
N VAL A 68 -0.26 5.88 -19.62
CA VAL A 68 1.05 5.92 -18.92
C VAL A 68 1.34 4.60 -18.22
N GLY A 69 0.39 4.10 -17.44
CA GLY A 69 0.55 2.88 -16.67
C GLY A 69 0.43 3.11 -15.17
N PRO A 70 0.78 2.11 -14.35
CA PRO A 70 0.73 2.22 -12.91
C PRO A 70 1.86 3.11 -12.39
N VAL A 71 1.53 3.97 -11.44
CA VAL A 71 2.49 4.78 -10.68
C VAL A 71 2.26 4.47 -9.22
N GLY A 72 3.28 4.00 -8.53
CA GLY A 72 3.13 3.62 -7.14
C GLY A 72 4.45 3.62 -6.40
N ILE A 73 4.33 3.42 -5.11
CA ILE A 73 5.47 3.31 -4.22
C ILE A 73 5.21 2.14 -3.26
N GLU A 74 6.23 1.36 -3.00
CA GLU A 74 6.13 0.22 -2.10
C GLU A 74 7.19 0.34 -1.02
N ASN A 75 6.77 0.20 0.22
CA ASN A 75 7.66 0.18 1.36
C ASN A 75 7.28 -0.95 2.30
N SER A 76 8.26 -1.43 3.05
CA SER A 76 8.04 -2.38 4.13
C SER A 76 8.04 -1.66 5.47
N TRP A 77 7.13 -2.06 6.35
CA TRP A 77 6.90 -1.43 7.64
C TRP A 77 6.83 -2.48 8.73
N VAL A 78 7.21 -2.10 9.94
CA VAL A 78 7.04 -2.94 11.12
C VAL A 78 6.15 -2.23 12.13
N VAL A 79 5.29 -3.00 12.80
CA VAL A 79 4.42 -2.47 13.85
C VAL A 79 5.22 -2.37 15.15
N THR A 80 5.25 -1.16 15.73
CA THR A 80 5.94 -0.88 16.99
C THR A 80 4.97 -0.40 18.04
N ASN A 81 5.44 -0.19 19.27
CA ASN A 81 4.64 0.38 20.35
C ASN A 81 4.16 1.80 20.06
N GLU A 82 4.82 2.51 19.17
CA GLU A 82 4.53 3.91 18.85
C GLU A 82 3.80 4.08 17.51
N GLY A 83 3.44 2.98 16.86
CA GLY A 83 2.79 3.00 15.55
C GLY A 83 3.49 2.09 14.57
N ILE A 84 3.86 2.61 13.40
CA ILE A 84 4.58 1.85 12.40
C ILE A 84 5.90 2.54 12.07
N GLU A 85 6.92 1.75 11.78
CA GLU A 85 8.24 2.24 11.41
C GLU A 85 8.60 1.71 10.02
N LYS A 86 9.05 2.62 9.14
CA LYS A 86 9.46 2.25 7.79
C LYS A 86 10.82 1.56 7.82
N LEU A 87 10.88 0.36 7.24
CA LEU A 87 12.11 -0.43 7.17
C LEU A 87 12.93 -0.13 5.92
N THR A 88 12.27 0.18 4.81
CA THR A 88 12.95 0.47 3.55
C THR A 88 13.40 1.94 3.53
N ASN A 89 14.68 2.18 3.33
CA ASN A 89 15.27 3.52 3.33
C ASN A 89 15.88 3.83 1.97
N CYS A 90 15.06 4.26 1.02
CA CYS A 90 15.54 4.67 -0.29
C CYS A 90 14.83 5.94 -0.72
N ASN A 91 15.38 6.60 -1.72
CA ASN A 91 14.77 7.78 -2.30
C ASN A 91 13.45 7.39 -2.97
N GLU A 92 12.38 8.08 -2.63
CA GLU A 92 11.03 7.80 -3.12
C GLU A 92 10.66 8.64 -4.36
N GLU A 93 11.58 9.46 -4.84
CA GLU A 93 11.38 10.22 -6.06
C GLU A 93 11.53 9.33 -7.29
N ILE A 94 10.84 9.70 -8.37
CA ILE A 94 10.96 9.00 -9.65
C ILE A 94 12.36 9.25 -10.19
N ILE A 95 13.09 8.15 -10.48
CA ILE A 95 14.43 8.23 -11.05
C ILE A 95 14.30 8.23 -12.57
N GLU A 96 14.75 9.30 -13.20
CA GLU A 96 14.73 9.44 -14.65
C GLU A 96 16.07 8.95 -15.21
N LEU A 97 15.98 8.02 -16.15
CA LEU A 97 17.16 7.50 -16.86
C LEU A 97 17.16 8.07 -18.27
N SER A 98 18.17 8.83 -18.58
CA SER A 98 18.30 9.47 -19.90
C SER A 98 19.28 8.71 -20.81
#